data_4baebdd8978ed3051dd59ed7f5a6e1ac
#
_entry.id   4baebdd8978ed3051dd59ed7f5a6e1ac
#
_cell.length_a   1.000
_cell.length_b   1.000
_cell.length_c   1.000
_cell.angle_alpha   90.00
_cell.angle_beta   90.00
_cell.angle_gamma   90.00
#
_symmetry.space_group_name_H-M   'P 1'
#
loop_
_entity.id
_entity.type
_entity.pdbx_description
1 polymer ?
#
loop_
_entity_poly.entity_id
_entity_poly.type
_entity_poly.pdbx_seq_one_letter_code
_entity_poly.pdbx_strand_id
1 'polypeptide(L)'
;MYKGVAMELLKVKKITSLEKVFPDQEPSGEGMEDVITALKKETVSFQMAYYWGGERKGRAQVQVTADDKEQVRVRSVRLVPCEYPAHMVADEDYLTTKPGLYPDLLSEIQPWGVELISGQWKSLWIDVDTTGLAAGDHTIKVDMVVEGEVLGSSIELIHVVDAELPELAVPHTEWFHSDCLANYYGVEVFSEEYWKIVENFVRTAVKRKCNMLLTPVFTPPLDTAIGGERRTVQLVDVHVTENGYTFGFDKFERWVDMCKRCGIKYYEISHLFSQWGATMAPKVMGEKDGELVQLFGWDTEAAGKEYSEFLHQFLTTLKPELEKLGISEVAYFHISDEPSREQFDSYKAAKEVVEKDLEGYQ
;
A
#
# COMPACT_ATOMS: atom_id res chain seq x y z
N MET A 1 1.80 -30.88 -40.66
CA MET A 1 1.46 -31.93 -39.68
C MET A 1 1.81 -31.51 -38.23
N TYR A 2 1.86 -30.19 -37.94
CA TYR A 2 2.23 -29.68 -36.59
C TYR A 2 1.13 -28.90 -35.86
N LYS A 3 0.03 -28.52 -36.55
CA LYS A 3 -1.01 -27.67 -35.93
C LYS A 3 -1.80 -28.37 -34.81
N GLY A 4 -2.03 -29.68 -34.87
CA GLY A 4 -2.78 -30.38 -33.82
C GLY A 4 -1.97 -30.65 -32.54
N VAL A 5 -0.66 -30.84 -32.67
CA VAL A 5 0.22 -31.17 -31.54
C VAL A 5 0.53 -29.94 -30.68
N ALA A 6 0.58 -28.74 -31.30
CA ALA A 6 0.91 -27.52 -30.57
C ALA A 6 -0.23 -27.05 -29.64
N MET A 7 -1.49 -27.27 -30.03
CA MET A 7 -2.66 -26.93 -29.18
C MET A 7 -2.78 -27.83 -27.94
N GLU A 8 -2.21 -29.05 -27.92
CA GLU A 8 -2.17 -29.91 -26.74
C GLU A 8 -1.03 -29.54 -25.76
N LEU A 9 -0.06 -28.72 -26.22
CA LEU A 9 1.10 -28.36 -25.41
C LEU A 9 0.85 -27.19 -24.46
N LEU A 10 -0.07 -26.29 -24.79
CA LEU A 10 -0.45 -25.16 -23.94
C LEU A 10 -1.86 -25.37 -23.42
N LYS A 11 -1.99 -25.68 -22.14
CA LYS A 11 -3.29 -25.67 -21.44
C LYS A 11 -3.55 -24.32 -20.83
N VAL A 12 -4.77 -23.85 -20.88
CA VAL A 12 -5.21 -22.61 -20.23
C VAL A 12 -6.45 -22.86 -19.38
N LYS A 13 -6.59 -22.13 -18.29
CA LYS A 13 -7.71 -22.23 -17.37
C LYS A 13 -8.07 -20.87 -16.79
N LYS A 14 -9.35 -20.50 -16.83
CA LYS A 14 -9.86 -19.33 -16.07
C LYS A 14 -9.89 -19.68 -14.59
N ILE A 15 -9.44 -18.75 -13.77
CA ILE A 15 -9.52 -18.89 -12.31
C ILE A 15 -9.79 -17.53 -11.67
N THR A 16 -10.30 -17.57 -10.45
CA THR A 16 -10.57 -16.35 -9.69
C THR A 16 -9.26 -15.62 -9.31
N SER A 17 -9.37 -14.35 -8.95
CA SER A 17 -8.24 -13.60 -8.37
C SER A 17 -7.81 -14.14 -6.99
N LEU A 18 -8.62 -14.93 -6.32
CA LEU A 18 -8.37 -15.45 -4.98
C LEU A 18 -7.54 -16.74 -4.97
N GLU A 19 -7.45 -17.44 -6.10
CA GLU A 19 -6.69 -18.69 -6.17
C GLU A 19 -5.21 -18.43 -6.45
N LYS A 20 -4.34 -19.11 -5.71
CA LYS A 20 -2.88 -19.10 -5.93
C LYS A 20 -2.47 -20.20 -6.90
N VAL A 21 -1.76 -19.84 -7.97
CA VAL A 21 -1.29 -20.81 -8.99
C VAL A 21 0.13 -21.25 -8.68
N PHE A 22 0.27 -22.40 -8.04
CA PHE A 22 1.57 -23.02 -7.79
C PHE A 22 2.12 -23.73 -9.03
N PRO A 23 3.45 -23.74 -9.25
CA PRO A 23 4.05 -24.29 -10.47
C PRO A 23 3.81 -25.77 -10.69
N ASP A 24 3.70 -26.55 -9.62
CA ASP A 24 3.63 -28.03 -9.59
C ASP A 24 2.20 -28.55 -9.41
N GLN A 25 1.21 -27.67 -9.33
CA GLN A 25 -0.17 -28.05 -9.08
C GLN A 25 -1.14 -27.39 -10.09
N GLU A 26 -2.02 -28.19 -10.67
CA GLU A 26 -3.10 -27.66 -11.50
C GLU A 26 -4.08 -26.89 -10.62
N PRO A 27 -4.39 -25.60 -10.95
CA PRO A 27 -5.36 -24.83 -10.19
C PRO A 27 -6.76 -25.43 -10.30
N SER A 28 -7.55 -25.34 -9.24
CA SER A 28 -8.89 -25.91 -9.17
C SER A 28 -9.87 -25.22 -10.12
N GLY A 29 -9.76 -23.91 -10.24
CA GLY A 29 -10.74 -23.05 -10.91
C GLY A 29 -12.09 -22.96 -10.19
N GLU A 30 -12.16 -23.43 -8.94
CA GLU A 30 -13.36 -23.30 -8.12
C GLU A 30 -13.72 -21.83 -7.88
N GLY A 31 -15.01 -21.55 -7.79
CA GLY A 31 -15.54 -20.20 -7.56
C GLY A 31 -15.42 -19.25 -8.76
N MET A 32 -14.93 -19.72 -9.92
CA MET A 32 -14.92 -18.92 -11.13
C MET A 32 -16.31 -18.94 -11.77
N GLU A 33 -16.94 -17.78 -11.85
CA GLU A 33 -18.26 -17.62 -12.46
C GLU A 33 -18.15 -17.44 -13.98
N ASP A 34 -19.23 -17.71 -14.70
CA ASP A 34 -19.32 -17.50 -16.17
C ASP A 34 -19.37 -16.00 -16.51
N VAL A 35 -19.88 -15.17 -15.59
CA VAL A 35 -20.03 -13.73 -15.73
C VAL A 35 -19.55 -13.06 -14.44
N ILE A 36 -18.58 -12.17 -14.55
CA ILE A 36 -18.16 -11.32 -13.44
C ILE A 36 -19.07 -10.08 -13.43
N THR A 37 -19.78 -9.85 -12.33
CA THR A 37 -20.60 -8.66 -12.17
C THR A 37 -19.79 -7.54 -11.48
N ALA A 38 -19.85 -6.35 -12.04
CA ALA A 38 -19.12 -5.17 -11.55
C ALA A 38 -20.01 -3.92 -11.50
N LEU A 39 -19.70 -3.00 -10.61
CA LEU A 39 -20.21 -1.64 -10.63
C LEU A 39 -19.34 -0.76 -11.56
N LYS A 40 -19.86 0.39 -12.00
CA LYS A 40 -19.03 1.45 -12.59
C LYS A 40 -18.01 1.96 -11.55
N LYS A 41 -16.84 2.41 -12.00
CA LYS A 41 -15.74 2.88 -11.13
C LYS A 41 -15.16 1.81 -10.18
N GLU A 42 -15.32 0.56 -10.55
CA GLU A 42 -14.74 -0.59 -9.87
C GLU A 42 -13.56 -1.14 -10.69
N THR A 43 -12.64 -1.84 -10.05
CA THR A 43 -11.66 -2.68 -10.73
C THR A 43 -11.94 -4.12 -10.35
N VAL A 44 -12.33 -4.93 -11.32
CA VAL A 44 -12.48 -6.38 -11.14
C VAL A 44 -11.25 -7.10 -11.66
N SER A 45 -10.92 -8.23 -11.02
CA SER A 45 -9.71 -8.98 -11.36
C SER A 45 -10.01 -10.46 -11.45
N PHE A 46 -9.36 -11.11 -12.41
CA PHE A 46 -9.35 -12.56 -12.57
C PHE A 46 -7.99 -13.02 -13.10
N GLN A 47 -7.79 -14.33 -13.21
CA GLN A 47 -6.54 -14.88 -13.73
C GLN A 47 -6.78 -15.83 -14.89
N MET A 48 -5.80 -15.88 -15.79
CA MET A 48 -5.63 -16.93 -16.78
C MET A 48 -4.43 -17.76 -16.40
N ALA A 49 -4.68 -18.93 -15.80
CA ALA A 49 -3.63 -19.91 -15.56
C ALA A 49 -3.24 -20.59 -16.87
N TYR A 50 -1.96 -20.91 -17.03
CA TYR A 50 -1.46 -21.62 -18.19
C TYR A 50 -0.38 -22.63 -17.80
N TYR A 51 -0.36 -23.77 -18.52
CA TYR A 51 0.61 -24.83 -18.35
C TYR A 51 1.29 -25.11 -19.68
N TRP A 52 2.59 -25.24 -19.65
CA TRP A 52 3.38 -25.59 -20.83
C TRP A 52 3.89 -27.02 -20.75
N GLY A 53 3.37 -27.90 -21.63
CA GLY A 53 3.77 -29.30 -21.74
C GLY A 53 4.92 -29.59 -22.73
N GLY A 54 5.46 -28.53 -23.38
CA GLY A 54 6.56 -28.69 -24.34
C GLY A 54 7.88 -29.06 -23.65
N GLU A 55 8.71 -29.84 -24.33
CA GLU A 55 10.01 -30.29 -23.79
C GLU A 55 11.03 -29.15 -23.56
N ARG A 56 10.91 -28.05 -24.30
CA ARG A 56 11.78 -26.89 -24.21
C ARG A 56 11.01 -25.70 -23.68
N LYS A 57 11.72 -24.81 -22.95
CA LYS A 57 11.17 -23.52 -22.62
C LYS A 57 10.82 -22.73 -23.89
N GLY A 58 9.71 -22.02 -23.85
CA GLY A 58 9.24 -21.16 -24.95
C GLY A 58 8.91 -19.75 -24.45
N ARG A 59 8.34 -18.96 -25.33
CA ARG A 59 7.78 -17.65 -25.02
C ARG A 59 6.45 -17.48 -25.73
N ALA A 60 5.51 -16.83 -25.05
CA ALA A 60 4.23 -16.44 -25.65
C ALA A 60 4.07 -14.92 -25.59
N GLN A 61 3.64 -14.33 -26.70
CA GLN A 61 3.09 -12.97 -26.70
C GLN A 61 1.68 -13.01 -26.12
N VAL A 62 1.33 -12.00 -25.35
CA VAL A 62 -0.04 -11.86 -24.80
C VAL A 62 -0.77 -10.78 -25.57
N GLN A 63 -1.90 -11.14 -26.15
CA GLN A 63 -2.74 -10.22 -26.91
C GLN A 63 -4.11 -10.09 -26.22
N VAL A 64 -4.57 -8.85 -26.06
CA VAL A 64 -5.87 -8.53 -25.48
C VAL A 64 -6.79 -8.01 -26.56
N THR A 65 -8.01 -8.56 -26.60
CA THR A 65 -9.13 -8.04 -27.39
C THR A 65 -10.25 -7.67 -26.42
N ALA A 66 -10.64 -6.41 -26.43
CA ALA A 66 -11.73 -5.84 -25.64
C ALA A 66 -12.30 -4.63 -26.39
N ASP A 67 -13.53 -4.22 -26.06
CA ASP A 67 -14.15 -3.01 -26.60
C ASP A 67 -13.33 -1.76 -26.26
N ASP A 68 -12.80 -1.69 -25.04
CA ASP A 68 -11.88 -0.67 -24.57
C ASP A 68 -10.63 -1.32 -23.95
N LYS A 69 -9.57 -1.41 -24.73
CA LYS A 69 -8.32 -2.05 -24.29
C LYS A 69 -7.59 -1.27 -23.21
N GLU A 70 -7.78 0.04 -23.12
CA GLU A 70 -7.10 0.89 -22.14
C GLU A 70 -7.58 0.62 -20.72
N GLN A 71 -8.78 0.05 -20.60
CA GLN A 71 -9.35 -0.38 -19.33
C GLN A 71 -8.85 -1.76 -18.86
N VAL A 72 -8.13 -2.50 -19.72
CA VAL A 72 -7.64 -3.85 -19.41
C VAL A 72 -6.13 -3.83 -19.19
N ARG A 73 -5.70 -4.24 -18.01
CA ARG A 73 -4.28 -4.38 -17.68
C ARG A 73 -3.95 -5.85 -17.42
N VAL A 74 -2.98 -6.38 -18.16
CA VAL A 74 -2.50 -7.75 -17.97
C VAL A 74 -1.08 -7.74 -17.41
N ARG A 75 -0.86 -8.52 -16.37
CA ARG A 75 0.45 -8.68 -15.70
C ARG A 75 0.78 -10.15 -15.52
N SER A 76 2.06 -10.48 -15.49
CA SER A 76 2.52 -11.82 -15.15
C SER A 76 2.62 -11.98 -13.64
N VAL A 77 2.07 -13.06 -13.09
CA VAL A 77 2.28 -13.45 -11.69
C VAL A 77 3.62 -14.15 -11.59
N ARG A 78 4.54 -13.57 -10.82
CA ARG A 78 5.88 -14.12 -10.61
C ARG A 78 6.01 -14.74 -9.23
N LEU A 79 6.88 -15.72 -9.14
CA LEU A 79 7.19 -16.40 -7.89
C LEU A 79 8.17 -15.58 -7.06
N VAL A 80 7.92 -15.54 -5.75
CA VAL A 80 8.75 -14.87 -4.76
C VAL A 80 9.25 -15.91 -3.76
N PRO A 81 10.55 -15.93 -3.41
CA PRO A 81 11.05 -16.82 -2.37
C PRO A 81 10.48 -16.39 -1.01
N CYS A 82 10.00 -17.37 -0.26
CA CYS A 82 9.53 -17.18 1.11
C CYS A 82 10.15 -18.26 2.00
N GLU A 83 11.00 -17.85 2.93
CA GLU A 83 11.65 -18.76 3.88
C GLU A 83 10.76 -19.05 5.09
N TYR A 84 9.84 -18.12 5.41
CA TYR A 84 8.97 -18.17 6.58
C TYR A 84 7.51 -17.92 6.18
N PRO A 85 6.83 -18.91 5.57
CA PRO A 85 5.46 -18.72 5.06
C PRO A 85 4.39 -18.70 6.16
N ALA A 86 4.71 -19.16 7.37
CA ALA A 86 3.80 -19.16 8.51
C ALA A 86 4.56 -18.94 9.81
N HIS A 87 3.90 -18.30 10.78
CA HIS A 87 4.44 -18.15 12.13
C HIS A 87 4.48 -19.50 12.87
N MET A 88 5.31 -19.63 13.93
CA MET A 88 5.46 -20.87 14.72
C MET A 88 4.14 -21.39 15.30
N VAL A 89 3.18 -20.50 15.57
CA VAL A 89 1.82 -20.83 15.98
C VAL A 89 0.90 -20.49 14.80
N ALA A 90 0.83 -21.39 13.83
CA ALA A 90 -0.07 -21.28 12.68
C ALA A 90 -1.43 -21.90 13.03
N ASP A 91 -2.50 -21.31 12.49
CA ASP A 91 -3.84 -21.93 12.45
C ASP A 91 -3.94 -22.94 11.28
N GLU A 92 -5.15 -23.39 10.97
CA GLU A 92 -5.42 -24.38 9.93
C GLU A 92 -5.68 -23.75 8.55
N ASP A 93 -5.73 -22.40 8.44
CA ASP A 93 -6.14 -21.69 7.22
C ASP A 93 -4.98 -21.38 6.25
N TYR A 94 -3.80 -21.94 6.47
CA TYR A 94 -2.67 -21.81 5.55
C TYR A 94 -2.76 -22.78 4.38
N LEU A 95 -2.58 -22.28 3.15
CA LEU A 95 -2.44 -23.14 1.97
C LEU A 95 -1.23 -24.07 2.07
N THR A 96 -0.15 -23.59 2.68
CA THR A 96 1.06 -24.36 2.99
C THR A 96 1.91 -23.60 4.01
N THR A 97 2.63 -24.34 4.83
CA THR A 97 3.57 -23.82 5.83
C THR A 97 5.05 -24.09 5.45
N LYS A 98 5.29 -24.65 4.24
CA LYS A 98 6.63 -25.03 3.80
C LYS A 98 7.35 -23.86 3.13
N PRO A 99 8.63 -23.60 3.43
CA PRO A 99 9.43 -22.67 2.66
C PRO A 99 9.44 -23.03 1.17
N GLY A 100 9.44 -22.01 0.30
CA GLY A 100 9.39 -22.25 -1.14
C GLY A 100 9.26 -21.00 -1.98
N LEU A 101 8.83 -21.20 -3.23
CA LEU A 101 8.51 -20.14 -4.17
C LEU A 101 7.01 -19.98 -4.27
N TYR A 102 6.54 -18.76 -4.02
CA TYR A 102 5.12 -18.44 -3.91
C TYR A 102 4.67 -17.47 -5.01
N PRO A 103 3.50 -17.70 -5.66
CA PRO A 103 2.94 -16.77 -6.64
C PRO A 103 2.44 -15.52 -5.94
N ASP A 104 3.09 -14.37 -6.22
CA ASP A 104 2.76 -13.10 -5.56
C ASP A 104 2.99 -11.87 -6.44
N LEU A 105 4.22 -11.63 -6.91
CA LEU A 105 4.62 -10.40 -7.57
C LEU A 105 3.92 -10.23 -8.93
N LEU A 106 3.14 -9.15 -9.07
CA LEU A 106 2.54 -8.76 -10.34
C LEU A 106 3.52 -7.89 -11.15
N SER A 107 4.09 -8.47 -12.20
CA SER A 107 5.07 -7.80 -13.07
C SER A 107 4.48 -7.46 -14.43
N GLU A 108 4.88 -6.31 -14.98
CA GLU A 108 4.56 -5.94 -16.35
C GLU A 108 5.08 -7.00 -17.34
N ILE A 109 4.28 -7.26 -18.37
CA ILE A 109 4.67 -8.18 -19.44
C ILE A 109 5.73 -7.50 -20.28
N GLN A 110 6.86 -8.16 -20.42
CA GLN A 110 7.98 -7.64 -21.19
C GLN A 110 7.70 -7.65 -22.70
N PRO A 111 8.36 -6.83 -23.53
CA PRO A 111 8.15 -6.80 -24.97
C PRO A 111 8.33 -8.17 -25.66
N TRP A 112 9.13 -9.04 -25.08
CA TRP A 112 9.33 -10.41 -25.57
C TRP A 112 8.27 -11.42 -25.08
N GLY A 113 7.24 -10.95 -24.35
CA GLY A 113 6.15 -11.78 -23.82
C GLY A 113 6.47 -12.46 -22.48
N VAL A 114 5.76 -13.52 -22.20
CA VAL A 114 5.90 -14.33 -20.98
C VAL A 114 6.64 -15.62 -21.25
N GLU A 115 7.33 -16.12 -20.22
CA GLU A 115 8.06 -17.38 -20.32
C GLU A 115 7.13 -18.58 -20.16
N LEU A 116 7.31 -19.56 -21.06
CA LEU A 116 6.71 -20.89 -20.98
C LEU A 116 7.77 -21.86 -20.45
N ILE A 117 7.59 -22.34 -19.23
CA ILE A 117 8.51 -23.27 -18.58
C ILE A 117 7.88 -24.65 -18.60
N SER A 118 8.62 -25.63 -19.14
CA SER A 118 8.14 -27.02 -19.28
C SER A 118 7.68 -27.60 -17.94
N GLY A 119 6.52 -28.18 -17.92
CA GLY A 119 5.96 -28.87 -16.75
C GLY A 119 5.49 -27.95 -15.62
N GLN A 120 5.33 -26.65 -15.86
CA GLN A 120 4.92 -25.71 -14.83
C GLN A 120 3.63 -24.98 -15.17
N TRP A 121 2.80 -24.80 -14.15
CA TRP A 121 1.71 -23.85 -14.13
C TRP A 121 2.22 -22.44 -13.79
N LYS A 122 1.64 -21.43 -14.43
CA LYS A 122 1.86 -20.01 -14.19
C LYS A 122 0.56 -19.27 -14.44
N SER A 123 0.48 -17.98 -14.11
CA SER A 123 -0.72 -17.21 -14.42
C SER A 123 -0.43 -15.79 -14.93
N LEU A 124 -1.39 -15.30 -15.69
CA LEU A 124 -1.58 -13.90 -15.99
C LEU A 124 -2.65 -13.36 -15.04
N TRP A 125 -2.41 -12.18 -14.51
CA TRP A 125 -3.38 -11.41 -13.74
C TRP A 125 -3.99 -10.37 -14.64
N ILE A 126 -5.31 -10.35 -14.74
CA ILE A 126 -6.07 -9.43 -15.58
C ILE A 126 -6.90 -8.52 -14.68
N ASP A 127 -6.66 -7.21 -14.75
CA ASP A 127 -7.52 -6.19 -14.16
C ASP A 127 -8.37 -5.56 -15.26
N VAL A 128 -9.64 -5.34 -14.97
CA VAL A 128 -10.56 -4.56 -15.79
C VAL A 128 -11.09 -3.41 -14.97
N ASP A 129 -10.72 -2.18 -15.35
CA ASP A 129 -11.18 -0.95 -14.74
C ASP A 129 -12.49 -0.53 -15.42
N THR A 130 -13.59 -0.55 -14.69
CA THR A 130 -14.91 -0.22 -15.24
C THR A 130 -15.19 1.28 -15.31
N THR A 131 -14.21 2.12 -14.94
CA THR A 131 -14.31 3.58 -15.08
C THR A 131 -14.45 3.94 -16.55
N GLY A 132 -15.59 4.52 -16.93
CA GLY A 132 -15.87 4.90 -18.32
C GLY A 132 -16.51 3.79 -19.15
N LEU A 133 -16.62 2.56 -18.70
CA LEU A 133 -17.40 1.53 -19.37
C LEU A 133 -18.91 1.83 -19.24
N ALA A 134 -19.63 1.58 -20.33
CA ALA A 134 -21.10 1.65 -20.31
C ALA A 134 -21.68 0.52 -19.45
N ALA A 135 -22.91 0.68 -18.96
CA ALA A 135 -23.65 -0.43 -18.36
C ALA A 135 -23.97 -1.48 -19.44
N GLY A 136 -23.87 -2.76 -19.07
CA GLY A 136 -24.09 -3.88 -19.98
C GLY A 136 -22.92 -4.85 -20.01
N ASP A 137 -22.91 -5.72 -21.00
CA ASP A 137 -21.98 -6.82 -21.14
C ASP A 137 -20.73 -6.41 -21.95
N HIS A 138 -19.56 -6.71 -21.41
CA HIS A 138 -18.26 -6.48 -22.04
C HIS A 138 -17.46 -7.78 -22.09
N THR A 139 -16.95 -8.11 -23.25
CA THR A 139 -16.14 -9.32 -23.45
C THR A 139 -14.66 -8.98 -23.44
N ILE A 140 -13.91 -9.66 -22.60
CA ILE A 140 -12.45 -9.57 -22.53
C ILE A 140 -11.88 -10.90 -23.03
N LYS A 141 -11.09 -10.86 -24.09
CA LYS A 141 -10.38 -12.02 -24.63
C LYS A 141 -8.87 -11.81 -24.43
N VAL A 142 -8.21 -12.81 -23.88
CA VAL A 142 -6.76 -12.86 -23.72
C VAL A 142 -6.22 -14.06 -24.47
N ASP A 143 -5.38 -13.80 -25.47
CA ASP A 143 -4.74 -14.81 -26.30
C ASP A 143 -3.25 -14.95 -25.97
N MET A 144 -2.77 -16.18 -25.93
CA MET A 144 -1.34 -16.50 -25.86
C MET A 144 -0.87 -16.96 -27.23
N VAL A 145 0.03 -16.17 -27.83
CA VAL A 145 0.54 -16.36 -29.19
C VAL A 145 1.98 -16.85 -29.14
N VAL A 146 2.21 -18.01 -29.73
CA VAL A 146 3.55 -18.61 -29.86
C VAL A 146 3.87 -18.76 -31.34
N GLU A 147 5.02 -18.23 -31.77
CA GLU A 147 5.47 -18.27 -33.18
C GLU A 147 4.41 -17.77 -34.18
N GLY A 148 3.57 -16.81 -33.76
CA GLY A 148 2.53 -16.21 -34.60
C GLY A 148 1.20 -16.97 -34.60
N GLU A 149 1.09 -18.09 -33.88
CA GLU A 149 -0.16 -18.87 -33.74
C GLU A 149 -0.75 -18.72 -32.34
N VAL A 150 -2.08 -18.57 -32.24
CA VAL A 150 -2.80 -18.57 -30.96
C VAL A 150 -2.89 -20.02 -30.48
N LEU A 151 -2.16 -20.32 -29.39
CA LEU A 151 -2.15 -21.67 -28.78
C LEU A 151 -3.08 -21.78 -27.57
N GLY A 152 -3.41 -20.67 -26.93
CA GLY A 152 -4.33 -20.64 -25.78
C GLY A 152 -5.12 -19.36 -25.73
N SER A 153 -6.38 -19.44 -25.32
CA SER A 153 -7.27 -18.30 -25.19
C SER A 153 -8.10 -18.41 -23.92
N SER A 154 -8.35 -17.27 -23.28
CA SER A 154 -9.35 -17.13 -22.22
C SER A 154 -10.32 -16.04 -22.63
N ILE A 155 -11.61 -16.27 -22.40
CA ILE A 155 -12.68 -15.30 -22.64
C ILE A 155 -13.42 -15.10 -21.33
N GLU A 156 -13.61 -13.84 -20.93
CA GLU A 156 -14.35 -13.43 -19.76
C GLU A 156 -15.45 -12.46 -20.14
N LEU A 157 -16.62 -12.62 -19.54
CA LEU A 157 -17.75 -11.73 -19.66
C LEU A 157 -17.86 -10.89 -18.39
N ILE A 158 -17.79 -9.57 -18.53
CA ILE A 158 -17.97 -8.61 -17.44
C ILE A 158 -19.32 -7.92 -17.63
N HIS A 159 -20.23 -8.09 -16.67
CA HIS A 159 -21.50 -7.36 -16.65
C HIS A 159 -21.39 -6.12 -15.78
N VAL A 160 -21.38 -4.94 -16.39
CA VAL A 160 -21.33 -3.65 -15.67
C VAL A 160 -22.75 -3.20 -15.34
N VAL A 161 -23.07 -3.18 -14.06
CA VAL A 161 -24.35 -2.70 -13.54
C VAL A 161 -24.45 -1.17 -13.71
N ASP A 162 -25.66 -0.65 -14.00
CA ASP A 162 -25.89 0.80 -14.11
C ASP A 162 -25.96 1.47 -12.72
N ALA A 163 -24.89 1.31 -11.95
CA ALA A 163 -24.67 1.93 -10.67
C ALA A 163 -23.18 2.16 -10.46
N GLU A 164 -22.81 3.21 -9.77
CA GLU A 164 -21.42 3.52 -9.45
C GLU A 164 -21.01 2.91 -8.11
N LEU A 165 -19.77 2.40 -8.03
CA LEU A 165 -19.17 2.06 -6.74
C LEU A 165 -19.05 3.33 -5.90
N PRO A 166 -19.71 3.41 -4.73
CA PRO A 166 -19.64 4.61 -3.91
C PRO A 166 -18.23 4.82 -3.35
N GLU A 167 -17.95 6.06 -3.00
CA GLU A 167 -16.75 6.35 -2.22
C GLU A 167 -16.85 5.73 -0.83
N LEU A 168 -15.72 5.27 -0.31
CA LEU A 168 -15.65 4.72 1.04
C LEU A 168 -15.98 5.81 2.06
N ALA A 169 -17.03 5.59 2.86
CA ALA A 169 -17.48 6.54 3.88
C ALA A 169 -16.70 6.44 5.20
N VAL A 170 -16.03 5.30 5.41
CA VAL A 170 -15.22 5.04 6.62
C VAL A 170 -13.78 5.45 6.36
N PRO A 171 -13.08 6.11 7.31
CA PRO A 171 -11.64 6.28 7.22
C PRO A 171 -10.95 4.92 7.12
N HIS A 172 -10.14 4.76 6.07
CA HIS A 172 -9.34 3.56 5.83
C HIS A 172 -7.89 3.97 5.65
N THR A 173 -7.06 3.62 6.62
CA THR A 173 -5.63 3.90 6.66
C THR A 173 -4.82 2.63 6.45
N GLU A 174 -3.71 2.81 5.74
CA GLU A 174 -2.60 1.87 5.73
C GLU A 174 -1.37 2.67 6.16
N TRP A 175 -0.63 2.19 7.15
CA TRP A 175 0.53 2.94 7.63
C TRP A 175 1.60 3.06 6.56
N PHE A 176 1.83 4.27 6.14
CA PHE A 176 2.67 4.59 5.00
C PHE A 176 4.01 5.16 5.47
N HIS A 177 5.03 4.31 5.49
CA HIS A 177 6.37 4.67 5.91
C HIS A 177 7.21 5.16 4.72
N SER A 178 7.16 6.46 4.45
CA SER A 178 7.82 7.07 3.29
C SER A 178 9.36 7.07 3.37
N ASP A 179 9.95 6.88 4.56
CA ASP A 179 11.38 6.63 4.72
C ASP A 179 11.84 5.32 4.04
N CYS A 180 10.99 4.30 4.02
CA CYS A 180 11.26 3.05 3.31
C CYS A 180 11.44 3.30 1.81
N LEU A 181 10.67 4.22 1.22
CA LEU A 181 10.82 4.58 -0.19
C LEU A 181 12.15 5.29 -0.46
N ALA A 182 12.53 6.25 0.41
CA ALA A 182 13.81 6.93 0.29
C ALA A 182 14.98 5.94 0.35
N ASN A 183 14.89 4.96 1.25
CA ASN A 183 15.92 3.92 1.40
C ASN A 183 15.97 2.98 0.20
N TYR A 184 14.82 2.49 -0.27
CA TYR A 184 14.74 1.53 -1.37
C TYR A 184 15.21 2.14 -2.71
N TYR A 185 14.79 3.37 -3.00
CA TYR A 185 15.15 4.05 -4.26
C TYR A 185 16.49 4.81 -4.17
N GLY A 186 17.10 4.89 -2.99
CA GLY A 186 18.38 5.58 -2.78
C GLY A 186 18.29 7.09 -3.01
N VAL A 187 17.14 7.69 -2.70
CA VAL A 187 16.93 9.13 -2.90
C VAL A 187 17.03 9.91 -1.59
N GLU A 188 17.36 11.19 -1.70
CA GLU A 188 17.36 12.09 -0.55
C GLU A 188 15.93 12.44 -0.16
N VAL A 189 15.63 12.36 1.16
CA VAL A 189 14.31 12.73 1.72
C VAL A 189 14.01 14.19 1.39
N PHE A 190 12.79 14.48 0.99
CA PHE A 190 12.28 15.78 0.54
C PHE A 190 12.89 16.33 -0.75
N SER A 191 13.74 15.58 -1.47
CA SER A 191 14.10 15.91 -2.84
C SER A 191 12.90 15.87 -3.78
N GLU A 192 12.96 16.53 -4.94
CA GLU A 192 11.87 16.47 -5.93
C GLU A 192 11.60 15.03 -6.43
N GLU A 193 12.63 14.21 -6.48
CA GLU A 193 12.49 12.79 -6.86
C GLU A 193 11.77 11.99 -5.76
N TYR A 194 12.12 12.22 -4.49
CA TYR A 194 11.40 11.63 -3.36
C TYR A 194 9.90 11.98 -3.40
N TRP A 195 9.54 13.26 -3.58
CA TRP A 195 8.15 13.69 -3.65
C TRP A 195 7.38 13.02 -4.78
N LYS A 196 7.99 12.85 -5.95
CA LYS A 196 7.39 12.12 -7.09
C LYS A 196 7.14 10.65 -6.77
N ILE A 197 8.09 9.98 -6.11
CA ILE A 197 7.96 8.59 -5.70
C ILE A 197 6.82 8.45 -4.69
N VAL A 198 6.83 9.27 -3.63
CA VAL A 198 5.79 9.28 -2.59
C VAL A 198 4.41 9.50 -3.22
N GLU A 199 4.24 10.51 -4.06
CA GLU A 199 2.96 10.79 -4.73
C GLU A 199 2.47 9.60 -5.57
N ASN A 200 3.37 8.90 -6.27
CA ASN A 200 3.02 7.73 -7.07
C ASN A 200 2.50 6.56 -6.21
N PHE A 201 3.12 6.33 -5.05
CA PHE A 201 2.64 5.33 -4.09
C PHE A 201 1.31 5.72 -3.46
N VAL A 202 1.12 6.99 -3.08
CA VAL A 202 -0.16 7.49 -2.55
C VAL A 202 -1.28 7.34 -3.57
N ARG A 203 -1.04 7.65 -4.86
CA ARG A 203 -2.02 7.40 -5.93
C ARG A 203 -2.40 5.92 -6.05
N THR A 204 -1.44 5.03 -5.86
CA THR A 204 -1.68 3.58 -5.88
C THR A 204 -2.54 3.15 -4.70
N ALA A 205 -2.27 3.66 -3.49
CA ALA A 205 -3.06 3.41 -2.30
C ALA A 205 -4.52 3.91 -2.46
N VAL A 206 -4.70 5.14 -2.97
CA VAL A 206 -6.03 5.71 -3.24
C VAL A 206 -6.80 4.87 -4.27
N LYS A 207 -6.13 4.40 -5.32
CA LYS A 207 -6.74 3.48 -6.29
C LYS A 207 -7.24 2.18 -5.62
N ARG A 208 -6.65 1.78 -4.49
CA ARG A 208 -7.05 0.63 -3.67
C ARG A 208 -7.94 1.01 -2.48
N LYS A 209 -8.57 2.19 -2.55
CA LYS A 209 -9.56 2.70 -1.58
C LYS A 209 -8.96 3.12 -0.22
N CYS A 210 -7.65 3.28 -0.11
CA CYS A 210 -7.05 3.96 1.03
C CYS A 210 -7.40 5.46 0.92
N ASN A 211 -8.10 6.00 1.92
CA ASN A 211 -8.56 7.40 1.93
C ASN A 211 -8.00 8.21 3.11
N MET A 212 -7.22 7.57 3.97
CA MET A 212 -6.53 8.15 5.11
C MET A 212 -5.03 7.82 5.03
N LEU A 213 -4.17 8.72 5.42
CA LEU A 213 -2.73 8.52 5.32
C LEU A 213 -2.01 8.95 6.60
N LEU A 214 -1.10 8.10 7.08
CA LEU A 214 -0.18 8.45 8.17
C LEU A 214 0.66 9.67 7.74
N THR A 215 0.55 10.73 8.51
CA THR A 215 1.14 12.05 8.24
C THR A 215 2.26 12.32 9.25
N PRO A 216 3.52 12.20 8.87
CA PRO A 216 4.65 12.18 9.79
C PRO A 216 5.05 13.58 10.26
N VAL A 217 4.27 14.20 11.15
CA VAL A 217 4.64 15.49 11.76
C VAL A 217 5.97 15.40 12.47
N PHE A 218 6.24 14.28 13.14
CA PHE A 218 7.55 13.85 13.67
C PHE A 218 7.97 12.54 13.00
N THR A 219 9.12 11.98 13.38
CA THR A 219 9.52 10.66 12.89
C THR A 219 8.62 9.61 13.53
N PRO A 220 7.82 8.83 12.74
CA PRO A 220 6.94 7.83 13.30
C PRO A 220 7.73 6.78 14.12
N PRO A 221 7.33 6.49 15.36
CA PRO A 221 8.05 5.54 16.22
C PRO A 221 7.75 4.06 15.90
N LEU A 222 6.90 3.81 14.92
CA LEU A 222 6.37 2.49 14.56
C LEU A 222 7.43 1.60 13.93
N ASP A 223 7.31 0.29 14.12
CA ASP A 223 8.20 -0.75 13.58
C ASP A 223 9.68 -0.58 13.96
N THR A 224 9.92 0.03 15.12
CA THR A 224 11.27 0.17 15.70
C THR A 224 11.34 -0.49 17.06
N ALA A 225 12.38 -1.29 17.29
CA ALA A 225 12.68 -1.75 18.64
C ALA A 225 13.04 -0.56 19.55
N ILE A 226 12.88 -0.71 20.86
CA ILE A 226 13.30 0.29 21.84
C ILE A 226 14.77 0.66 21.60
N GLY A 227 15.05 1.96 21.43
CA GLY A 227 16.38 2.47 21.08
C GLY A 227 16.74 2.36 19.60
N GLY A 228 15.86 1.77 18.77
CA GLY A 228 16.05 1.73 17.31
C GLY A 228 15.78 3.08 16.66
N GLU A 229 16.33 3.25 15.46
CA GLU A 229 16.16 4.48 14.68
C GLU A 229 15.61 4.24 13.29
N ARG A 230 14.74 5.15 12.86
CA ARG A 230 14.30 5.29 11.46
C ARG A 230 14.90 6.56 10.85
N ARG A 231 15.09 6.55 9.53
CA ARG A 231 15.42 7.76 8.79
C ARG A 231 14.29 8.77 8.97
N THR A 232 14.61 10.00 9.37
CA THR A 232 13.57 10.99 9.61
C THR A 232 12.91 11.45 8.31
N VAL A 233 11.60 11.51 8.34
CA VAL A 233 10.70 12.08 7.31
C VAL A 233 9.78 13.12 7.92
N GLN A 234 10.25 13.75 9.00
CA GLN A 234 9.54 14.75 9.77
C GLN A 234 9.13 15.94 8.91
N LEU A 235 7.84 16.24 8.85
CA LEU A 235 7.26 17.26 8.00
C LEU A 235 7.26 18.66 8.64
N VAL A 236 7.42 18.73 9.96
CA VAL A 236 7.41 20.00 10.69
C VAL A 236 8.84 20.36 11.08
N ASP A 237 9.30 21.54 10.64
CA ASP A 237 10.57 22.09 11.09
C ASP A 237 10.43 22.63 12.51
N VAL A 238 11.38 22.31 13.38
CA VAL A 238 11.40 22.75 14.78
C VAL A 238 12.63 23.58 15.01
N HIS A 239 12.48 24.79 15.56
CA HIS A 239 13.59 25.68 15.89
C HIS A 239 13.52 26.00 17.37
N VAL A 240 14.64 25.78 18.08
CA VAL A 240 14.79 26.13 19.50
C VAL A 240 15.06 27.62 19.62
N THR A 241 14.35 28.30 20.49
CA THR A 241 14.51 29.73 20.78
C THR A 241 14.74 29.93 22.26
N GLU A 242 15.10 31.18 22.67
CA GLU A 242 15.22 31.53 24.08
C GLU A 242 13.93 31.32 24.90
N ASN A 243 12.74 31.37 24.23
CA ASN A 243 11.44 31.30 24.86
C ASN A 243 10.66 29.98 24.55
N GLY A 244 11.33 28.95 24.07
CA GLY A 244 10.71 27.68 23.71
C GLY A 244 10.98 27.31 22.26
N TYR A 245 9.90 27.06 21.47
CA TYR A 245 10.02 26.51 20.11
C TYR A 245 9.22 27.33 19.11
N THR A 246 9.70 27.38 17.87
CA THR A 246 8.93 27.82 16.71
C THR A 246 8.87 26.70 15.67
N PHE A 247 7.83 26.71 14.82
CA PHE A 247 7.52 25.61 13.91
C PHE A 247 7.36 26.11 12.48
N GLY A 248 7.98 25.39 11.53
CA GLY A 248 7.83 25.62 10.10
C GLY A 248 7.00 24.51 9.46
N PHE A 249 6.01 24.88 8.61
CA PHE A 249 5.05 23.94 8.04
C PHE A 249 5.16 23.75 6.53
N ASP A 250 6.17 24.28 5.85
CA ASP A 250 6.29 24.23 4.37
C ASP A 250 6.21 22.79 3.82
N LYS A 251 6.90 21.84 4.47
CA LYS A 251 6.87 20.43 4.07
C LYS A 251 5.50 19.78 4.39
N PHE A 252 4.91 20.16 5.51
CA PHE A 252 3.57 19.70 5.91
C PHE A 252 2.49 20.21 4.95
N GLU A 253 2.53 21.49 4.58
CA GLU A 253 1.62 22.06 3.58
C GLU A 253 1.75 21.32 2.23
N ARG A 254 2.99 21.10 1.78
CA ARG A 254 3.26 20.35 0.54
C ARG A 254 2.71 18.91 0.60
N TRP A 255 2.85 18.25 1.74
CA TRP A 255 2.28 16.91 1.97
C TRP A 255 0.77 16.92 1.85
N VAL A 256 0.11 17.83 2.54
CA VAL A 256 -1.36 17.97 2.50
C VAL A 256 -1.85 18.27 1.09
N ASP A 257 -1.19 19.17 0.37
CA ASP A 257 -1.53 19.49 -1.02
C ASP A 257 -1.38 18.27 -1.95
N MET A 258 -0.31 17.51 -1.79
CA MET A 258 -0.10 16.26 -2.51
C MET A 258 -1.21 15.25 -2.19
N CYS A 259 -1.52 15.06 -0.92
CA CYS A 259 -2.58 14.16 -0.46
C CYS A 259 -3.94 14.53 -1.08
N LYS A 260 -4.30 15.80 -1.05
CA LYS A 260 -5.55 16.31 -1.68
C LYS A 260 -5.59 16.03 -3.18
N ARG A 261 -4.50 16.32 -3.90
CA ARG A 261 -4.41 16.03 -5.35
C ARG A 261 -4.52 14.55 -5.67
N CYS A 262 -4.09 13.68 -4.75
CA CYS A 262 -4.21 12.22 -4.89
C CYS A 262 -5.60 11.67 -4.54
N GLY A 263 -6.41 12.42 -3.77
CA GLY A 263 -7.75 11.98 -3.32
C GLY A 263 -7.79 11.46 -1.89
N ILE A 264 -6.75 11.66 -1.08
CA ILE A 264 -6.78 11.44 0.38
C ILE A 264 -7.74 12.44 1.03
N LYS A 265 -8.54 11.95 1.96
CA LYS A 265 -9.58 12.71 2.65
C LYS A 265 -9.29 12.93 4.12
N TYR A 266 -8.63 11.98 4.77
CA TYR A 266 -8.37 11.96 6.19
C TYR A 266 -6.85 11.93 6.46
N TYR A 267 -6.43 12.50 7.56
CA TYR A 267 -5.03 12.62 7.93
C TYR A 267 -4.81 12.00 9.31
N GLU A 268 -4.04 10.93 9.36
CA GLU A 268 -3.63 10.28 10.59
C GLU A 268 -2.32 10.93 11.04
N ILE A 269 -2.40 11.84 11.99
CA ILE A 269 -1.22 12.51 12.53
C ILE A 269 -0.36 11.45 13.25
N SER A 270 0.92 11.40 12.90
CA SER A 270 1.82 10.41 13.48
C SER A 270 1.84 10.48 15.00
N HIS A 271 2.05 9.33 15.63
CA HIS A 271 2.00 9.18 17.08
C HIS A 271 2.86 10.22 17.79
N LEU A 272 2.27 10.86 18.81
CA LEU A 272 2.94 11.87 19.61
C LEU A 272 3.85 11.26 20.69
N PHE A 273 3.74 9.94 20.91
CA PHE A 273 4.53 9.19 21.88
C PHE A 273 5.02 7.88 21.26
N SER A 274 5.97 7.22 21.92
CA SER A 274 6.47 5.92 21.48
C SER A 274 5.39 4.85 21.51
N GLN A 275 5.55 3.82 20.67
CA GLN A 275 4.66 2.66 20.68
C GLN A 275 4.76 1.84 21.98
N TRP A 276 3.77 0.97 22.19
CA TRP A 276 3.69 0.04 23.34
C TRP A 276 3.75 0.74 24.70
N GLY A 277 2.76 1.60 24.95
CA GLY A 277 2.50 2.19 26.25
C GLY A 277 2.93 3.62 26.43
N ALA A 278 3.36 4.30 25.38
CA ALA A 278 3.65 5.74 25.39
C ALA A 278 4.59 6.16 26.53
N THR A 279 5.69 5.45 26.73
CA THR A 279 6.62 5.73 27.85
C THR A 279 7.65 6.80 27.49
N MET A 280 7.97 6.96 26.22
CA MET A 280 9.00 7.89 25.73
C MET A 280 8.45 8.76 24.58
N ALA A 281 9.19 9.82 24.23
CA ALA A 281 8.92 10.63 23.06
C ALA A 281 9.31 9.88 21.77
N PRO A 282 8.68 10.17 20.62
CA PRO A 282 9.23 9.82 19.31
C PRO A 282 10.48 10.64 19.02
N LYS A 283 11.23 10.24 18.01
CA LYS A 283 12.37 11.04 17.53
C LYS A 283 11.88 12.36 16.92
N VAL A 284 12.27 13.47 17.51
CA VAL A 284 12.03 14.83 17.03
C VAL A 284 13.35 15.50 16.74
N MET A 285 13.54 15.91 15.50
CA MET A 285 14.70 16.69 15.07
C MET A 285 14.39 18.19 15.10
N GLY A 286 15.34 19.01 15.46
CA GLY A 286 15.18 20.47 15.43
C GLY A 286 16.51 21.20 15.29
N GLU A 287 16.42 22.45 14.86
CA GLU A 287 17.54 23.32 14.76
C GLU A 287 17.77 24.02 16.12
N LYS A 288 19.00 23.90 16.65
CA LYS A 288 19.47 24.56 17.85
C LYS A 288 20.84 25.15 17.57
N ASP A 289 20.98 26.44 17.79
CA ASP A 289 22.24 27.21 17.58
C ASP A 289 22.78 27.04 16.12
N GLY A 290 21.89 26.88 15.13
CA GLY A 290 22.23 26.71 13.72
C GLY A 290 22.62 25.29 13.31
N GLU A 291 22.52 24.32 14.22
CA GLU A 291 22.80 22.91 13.95
C GLU A 291 21.51 22.06 14.07
N LEU A 292 21.32 21.11 13.14
CA LEU A 292 20.22 20.15 13.21
C LEU A 292 20.58 19.03 14.21
N VAL A 293 19.85 18.96 15.31
CA VAL A 293 20.09 18.00 16.39
C VAL A 293 18.80 17.22 16.74
N GLN A 294 18.95 16.07 17.35
CA GLN A 294 17.83 15.39 17.97
C GLN A 294 17.47 16.09 19.28
N LEU A 295 16.22 16.57 19.39
CA LEU A 295 15.72 17.24 20.59
C LEU A 295 15.09 16.26 21.56
N PHE A 296 14.31 15.29 21.06
CA PHE A 296 13.58 14.28 21.84
C PHE A 296 13.71 12.90 21.19
N GLY A 297 13.50 11.86 21.98
CA GLY A 297 13.59 10.47 21.55
C GLY A 297 13.47 9.48 22.69
N TRP A 298 14.09 8.30 22.53
CA TRP A 298 14.03 7.19 23.48
C TRP A 298 14.60 7.49 24.89
N ASP A 299 15.27 8.58 25.09
CA ASP A 299 15.79 9.09 26.37
C ASP A 299 14.93 10.17 27.00
N THR A 300 13.79 10.49 26.38
CA THR A 300 12.87 11.54 26.83
C THR A 300 11.57 10.94 27.33
N GLU A 301 11.26 11.12 28.61
CA GLU A 301 10.01 10.66 29.22
C GLU A 301 8.80 11.32 28.55
N ALA A 302 7.82 10.49 28.14
CA ALA A 302 6.60 10.92 27.47
C ALA A 302 5.80 11.97 28.23
N ALA A 303 5.58 11.75 29.53
CA ALA A 303 4.89 12.69 30.44
C ALA A 303 5.86 13.62 31.18
N GLY A 304 7.13 13.70 30.76
CA GLY A 304 8.11 14.60 31.30
C GLY A 304 7.77 16.06 31.02
N LYS A 305 8.17 16.96 31.93
CA LYS A 305 7.82 18.39 31.84
C LYS A 305 8.27 19.02 30.52
N GLU A 306 9.50 18.77 30.10
CA GLU A 306 10.09 19.39 28.90
C GLU A 306 9.32 18.98 27.63
N TYR A 307 9.02 17.70 27.48
CA TYR A 307 8.28 17.21 26.33
C TYR A 307 6.81 17.65 26.35
N SER A 308 6.20 17.71 27.52
CA SER A 308 4.83 18.25 27.71
C SER A 308 4.74 19.72 27.30
N GLU A 309 5.71 20.55 27.68
CA GLU A 309 5.78 21.96 27.27
C GLU A 309 6.01 22.11 25.76
N PHE A 310 6.82 21.26 25.16
CA PHE A 310 7.03 21.20 23.73
C PHE A 310 5.73 20.84 23.00
N LEU A 311 5.04 19.76 23.40
CA LEU A 311 3.77 19.33 22.79
C LEU A 311 2.70 20.40 22.90
N HIS A 312 2.58 21.08 24.02
CA HIS A 312 1.64 22.19 24.18
C HIS A 312 1.90 23.31 23.15
N GLN A 313 3.16 23.74 22.99
CA GLN A 313 3.53 24.76 22.00
C GLN A 313 3.30 24.27 20.57
N PHE A 314 3.65 23.03 20.27
CA PHE A 314 3.45 22.41 18.96
C PHE A 314 1.95 22.34 18.60
N LEU A 315 1.12 21.74 19.46
CA LEU A 315 -0.31 21.57 19.19
C LEU A 315 -1.05 22.91 19.10
N THR A 316 -0.67 23.90 19.95
CA THR A 316 -1.22 25.25 19.86
C THR A 316 -0.90 25.91 18.52
N THR A 317 0.26 25.62 17.93
CA THR A 317 0.67 26.19 16.63
C THR A 317 0.13 25.35 15.46
N LEU A 318 0.01 24.03 15.61
CA LEU A 318 -0.49 23.15 14.57
C LEU A 318 -2.00 23.37 14.28
N LYS A 319 -2.83 23.59 15.31
CA LYS A 319 -4.28 23.73 15.12
C LYS A 319 -4.67 24.82 14.12
N PRO A 320 -4.19 26.07 14.22
CA PRO A 320 -4.45 27.10 13.21
C PRO A 320 -3.98 26.69 11.81
N GLU A 321 -2.89 25.91 11.70
CA GLU A 321 -2.41 25.43 10.41
C GLU A 321 -3.33 24.37 9.80
N LEU A 322 -3.90 23.45 10.62
CA LEU A 322 -4.92 22.51 10.18
C LEU A 322 -6.18 23.22 9.67
N GLU A 323 -6.62 24.28 10.37
CA GLU A 323 -7.74 25.13 9.95
C GLU A 323 -7.45 25.85 8.63
N LYS A 324 -6.30 26.48 8.50
CA LYS A 324 -5.81 27.16 7.28
C LYS A 324 -5.80 26.20 6.10
N LEU A 325 -5.37 24.96 6.30
CA LEU A 325 -5.34 23.92 5.28
C LEU A 325 -6.72 23.26 5.06
N GLY A 326 -7.73 23.56 5.87
CA GLY A 326 -9.07 22.99 5.75
C GLY A 326 -9.12 21.48 6.01
N ILE A 327 -8.28 20.97 6.93
CA ILE A 327 -8.22 19.56 7.30
C ILE A 327 -8.48 19.32 8.80
N SER A 328 -8.87 20.34 9.56
CA SER A 328 -9.09 20.26 11.00
C SER A 328 -10.10 19.16 11.39
N GLU A 329 -11.23 19.08 10.68
CA GLU A 329 -12.31 18.12 10.95
C GLU A 329 -11.96 16.67 10.53
N VAL A 330 -10.89 16.49 9.79
CA VAL A 330 -10.47 15.19 9.21
C VAL A 330 -9.06 14.78 9.63
N ALA A 331 -8.52 15.46 10.62
CA ALA A 331 -7.24 15.11 11.26
C ALA A 331 -7.51 14.25 12.51
N TYR A 332 -6.85 13.09 12.57
CA TYR A 332 -6.94 12.12 13.65
C TYR A 332 -5.62 12.06 14.38
N PHE A 333 -5.66 12.03 15.72
CA PHE A 333 -4.47 12.02 16.55
C PHE A 333 -4.30 10.70 17.28
N HIS A 334 -3.11 10.14 17.22
CA HIS A 334 -2.72 8.94 17.95
C HIS A 334 -1.89 9.28 19.19
N ILE A 335 -2.26 8.69 20.31
CA ILE A 335 -1.43 8.73 21.52
C ILE A 335 -0.30 7.71 21.38
N SER A 336 -0.64 6.44 21.25
CA SER A 336 0.30 5.33 21.13
C SER A 336 -0.38 4.13 20.52
N ASP A 337 0.44 3.22 20.01
CA ASP A 337 0.02 1.98 19.38
C ASP A 337 -0.09 0.84 20.42
N GLU A 338 -1.16 0.05 20.30
CA GLU A 338 -1.43 -1.23 20.98
C GLU A 338 -0.99 -1.30 22.48
N PRO A 339 -1.45 -0.41 23.37
CA PRO A 339 -1.08 -0.49 24.77
C PRO A 339 -1.65 -1.76 25.42
N SER A 340 -0.79 -2.53 26.10
CA SER A 340 -1.21 -3.67 26.93
C SER A 340 -1.86 -3.21 28.23
N ARG A 341 -2.41 -4.18 29.02
CA ARG A 341 -2.96 -3.88 30.35
C ARG A 341 -1.92 -3.27 31.28
N GLU A 342 -0.70 -3.79 31.24
CA GLU A 342 0.41 -3.35 32.08
C GLU A 342 0.87 -1.94 31.72
N GLN A 343 0.59 -1.51 30.48
CA GLN A 343 0.95 -0.20 29.94
C GLN A 343 -0.17 0.85 30.08
N PHE A 344 -1.31 0.48 30.64
CA PHE A 344 -2.46 1.37 30.73
C PHE A 344 -2.19 2.66 31.49
N ASP A 345 -1.44 2.60 32.61
CA ASP A 345 -1.13 3.77 33.41
C ASP A 345 -0.23 4.75 32.70
N SER A 346 0.80 4.27 31.97
CA SER A 346 1.68 5.14 31.16
C SER A 346 0.95 5.74 29.96
N TYR A 347 0.10 4.94 29.30
CA TYR A 347 -0.75 5.43 28.22
C TYR A 347 -1.70 6.54 28.70
N LYS A 348 -2.32 6.36 29.88
CA LYS A 348 -3.20 7.36 30.46
C LYS A 348 -2.46 8.65 30.81
N ALA A 349 -1.26 8.53 31.40
CA ALA A 349 -0.43 9.70 31.72
C ALA A 349 -0.03 10.48 30.44
N ALA A 350 0.36 9.79 29.37
CA ALA A 350 0.66 10.41 28.08
C ALA A 350 -0.57 11.10 27.46
N LYS A 351 -1.75 10.45 27.54
CA LYS A 351 -3.02 11.05 27.09
C LYS A 351 -3.33 12.35 27.84
N GLU A 352 -3.17 12.39 29.16
CA GLU A 352 -3.42 13.56 30.00
C GLU A 352 -2.55 14.77 29.61
N VAL A 353 -1.34 14.53 29.06
CA VAL A 353 -0.45 15.59 28.57
C VAL A 353 -1.08 16.40 27.43
N VAL A 354 -1.80 15.74 26.52
CA VAL A 354 -2.33 16.35 25.30
C VAL A 354 -3.85 16.54 25.29
N GLU A 355 -4.55 16.00 26.28
CA GLU A 355 -6.03 15.95 26.30
C GLU A 355 -6.68 17.33 26.11
N LYS A 356 -6.16 18.37 26.80
CA LYS A 356 -6.69 19.72 26.67
C LYS A 356 -6.40 20.35 25.31
N ASP A 357 -5.21 20.07 24.78
CA ASP A 357 -4.80 20.64 23.50
C ASP A 357 -5.52 19.96 22.33
N LEU A 358 -5.95 18.71 22.49
CA LEU A 358 -6.68 17.94 21.49
C LEU A 358 -8.20 17.90 21.72
N GLU A 359 -8.73 18.72 22.64
CA GLU A 359 -10.18 18.81 22.83
C GLU A 359 -10.89 19.17 21.51
N GLY A 360 -11.85 18.34 21.10
CA GLY A 360 -12.61 18.47 19.86
C GLY A 360 -12.01 17.75 18.65
N TYR A 361 -10.80 17.22 18.74
CA TYR A 361 -10.21 16.34 17.71
C TYR A 361 -10.50 14.85 17.99
N GLN A 362 -10.44 14.05 16.93
CA GLN A 362 -10.62 12.59 17.00
C GLN A 362 -9.30 11.87 17.21
#